data_e01ca747d7aabceebd2fa98c1b73bb58
#
_entry.id   e01ca747d7aabceebd2fa98c1b73bb58
#
_cell.length_a   1.000
_cell.length_b   1.000
_cell.length_c   1.000
_cell.angle_alpha   90.00
_cell.angle_beta   90.00
_cell.angle_gamma   90.00
#
_symmetry.space_group_name_H-M   'P 1'
#
loop_
_entity.id
_entity.type
_entity.pdbx_description
1 polymer ?
#
loop_
_entity_poly.entity_id
_entity_poly.type
_entity_poly.pdbx_seq_one_letter_code
_entity_poly.pdbx_strand_id
1 'polypeptide(L)'
;MQKVSVRMMAAMLAIVLAGSVAAAQPVRAAIPSALPGVAFTPGTTPIDLIDDRGRPVRLAAPARRIISLLPSLTEIICALDACERLVGVDRFSNWPPQVDRLPRLGGLEDALVERIVALKPDLVLAAASARVVDRLEALRIPVLALEPKTLEGTGRVITTVAAAIGDPVAGAAQWRAISTRIEAAARRVPASMRGQRVYFEVSSAPHAAGAGSFVGDVLALLGMANIVPASMGVFPRLNPEHVVRAQPQLIIGSEAALRDMPKRPGWAALSALRERRTCAFAPAAYDVLVRPGPRLGEAADLLADC
;
A
#
# COMPACT_ATOMS: atom_id res chain seq x y z
N MET A 1 3.12 -57.32 -67.70
CA MET A 1 1.94 -58.12 -67.31
C MET A 1 1.72 -57.79 -65.83
N GLN A 2 0.74 -57.26 -65.26
CA GLN A 2 -0.66 -57.17 -65.50
C GLN A 2 -1.24 -56.02 -64.71
N LYS A 3 -2.00 -55.19 -65.29
CA LYS A 3 -2.79 -54.11 -64.69
C LYS A 3 -3.82 -54.72 -63.70
N VAL A 4 -4.00 -54.10 -62.55
CA VAL A 4 -5.35 -54.02 -61.96
C VAL A 4 -5.50 -52.64 -61.30
N SER A 5 -6.43 -51.91 -61.83
CA SER A 5 -7.00 -50.69 -61.38
C SER A 5 -8.16 -51.00 -60.42
N VAL A 6 -8.20 -50.37 -59.20
CA VAL A 6 -9.46 -50.23 -58.51
C VAL A 6 -9.51 -48.82 -57.90
N ARG A 7 -10.46 -48.07 -58.43
CA ARG A 7 -11.02 -46.86 -57.86
C ARG A 7 -11.81 -47.22 -56.59
N MET A 8 -11.63 -46.49 -55.52
CA MET A 8 -12.75 -46.16 -54.61
C MET A 8 -12.45 -44.92 -53.79
N MET A 9 -13.12 -43.92 -54.16
CA MET A 9 -13.93 -42.95 -53.42
C MET A 9 -13.35 -42.34 -52.16
N ALA A 10 -13.19 -41.05 -52.30
CA ALA A 10 -12.96 -40.02 -51.32
C ALA A 10 -14.03 -40.02 -50.20
N ALA A 11 -13.59 -39.91 -48.96
CA ALA A 11 -14.32 -39.22 -47.91
C ALA A 11 -13.33 -38.32 -47.20
N MET A 12 -13.30 -37.07 -47.59
CA MET A 12 -12.68 -35.99 -46.84
C MET A 12 -13.48 -35.79 -45.54
N LEU A 13 -12.89 -36.16 -44.41
CA LEU A 13 -13.35 -35.68 -43.11
C LEU A 13 -12.39 -34.56 -42.68
N ALA A 14 -12.76 -33.32 -43.01
CA ALA A 14 -12.10 -32.14 -42.51
C ALA A 14 -12.46 -31.99 -41.05
N ILE A 15 -11.59 -32.43 -40.14
CA ILE A 15 -11.67 -32.09 -38.74
C ILE A 15 -11.08 -30.65 -38.60
N VAL A 16 -12.00 -29.67 -38.57
CA VAL A 16 -11.69 -28.32 -38.14
C VAL A 16 -11.46 -28.38 -36.64
N LEU A 17 -10.19 -28.45 -36.21
CA LEU A 17 -9.79 -28.16 -34.86
C LEU A 17 -9.96 -26.65 -34.64
N ALA A 18 -11.16 -26.26 -34.19
CA ALA A 18 -11.38 -24.96 -33.59
C ALA A 18 -10.63 -24.92 -32.28
N GLY A 19 -9.36 -24.52 -32.32
CA GLY A 19 -8.59 -24.14 -31.13
C GLY A 19 -9.25 -22.94 -30.51
N SER A 20 -10.07 -23.16 -29.48
CA SER A 20 -10.53 -22.10 -28.60
C SER A 20 -9.30 -21.50 -27.90
N VAL A 21 -8.78 -20.42 -28.42
CA VAL A 21 -7.88 -19.53 -27.68
C VAL A 21 -8.74 -18.95 -26.57
N ALA A 22 -8.67 -19.55 -25.40
CA ALA A 22 -9.21 -18.94 -24.18
C ALA A 22 -8.40 -17.66 -23.97
N ALA A 23 -8.99 -16.53 -24.35
CA ALA A 23 -8.49 -15.21 -23.98
C ALA A 23 -8.48 -15.18 -22.45
N ALA A 24 -7.28 -15.18 -21.87
CA ALA A 24 -7.10 -14.93 -20.45
C ALA A 24 -7.73 -13.58 -20.14
N GLN A 25 -8.88 -13.60 -19.48
CA GLN A 25 -9.50 -12.38 -18.99
C GLN A 25 -8.57 -11.77 -17.97
N PRO A 26 -8.25 -10.46 -18.05
CA PRO A 26 -7.51 -9.80 -17.01
C PRO A 26 -8.31 -9.95 -15.72
N VAL A 27 -7.67 -10.55 -14.70
CA VAL A 27 -8.21 -10.57 -13.34
C VAL A 27 -8.36 -9.10 -12.92
N ARG A 28 -9.57 -8.59 -13.05
CA ARG A 28 -9.94 -7.31 -12.44
C ARG A 28 -9.96 -7.55 -10.94
N ALA A 29 -8.89 -7.18 -10.26
CA ALA A 29 -8.94 -7.02 -8.82
C ALA A 29 -9.96 -5.90 -8.54
N ALA A 30 -11.17 -6.29 -8.18
CA ALA A 30 -12.18 -5.34 -7.74
C ALA A 30 -11.79 -4.85 -6.36
N ILE A 31 -11.68 -3.54 -6.18
CA ILE A 31 -11.56 -2.93 -4.85
C ILE A 31 -12.89 -3.21 -4.14
N PRO A 32 -12.91 -3.90 -3.00
CA PRO A 32 -14.16 -4.19 -2.31
C PRO A 32 -14.86 -2.87 -1.93
N SER A 33 -16.05 -2.66 -2.49
CA SER A 33 -16.85 -1.44 -2.30
C SER A 33 -17.50 -1.34 -0.93
N ALA A 34 -17.50 -2.40 -0.13
CA ALA A 34 -18.09 -2.44 1.19
C ALA A 34 -17.20 -3.25 2.13
N LEU A 35 -16.64 -2.58 3.11
CA LEU A 35 -16.11 -3.23 4.29
C LEU A 35 -17.30 -3.58 5.22
N PRO A 36 -17.27 -4.70 5.96
CA PRO A 36 -18.34 -5.05 6.88
C PRO A 36 -18.58 -3.88 7.85
N GLY A 37 -19.80 -3.32 7.81
CA GLY A 37 -20.17 -2.15 8.57
C GLY A 37 -20.17 -2.43 10.07
N VAL A 38 -19.43 -1.62 10.81
CA VAL A 38 -19.62 -1.47 12.25
C VAL A 38 -20.81 -0.54 12.44
N ALA A 39 -21.94 -1.06 12.91
CA ALA A 39 -23.13 -0.26 13.26
C ALA A 39 -22.82 0.57 14.51
N PHE A 40 -22.93 1.90 14.42
CA PHE A 40 -22.66 2.82 15.51
C PHE A 40 -23.89 3.65 15.87
N THR A 41 -24.17 3.74 17.18
CA THR A 41 -25.10 4.70 17.77
C THR A 41 -24.31 5.81 18.46
N PRO A 42 -24.55 7.11 18.17
CA PRO A 42 -23.89 8.20 18.87
C PRO A 42 -24.37 8.27 20.31
N GLY A 43 -23.55 7.90 21.26
CA GLY A 43 -23.85 7.92 22.69
C GLY A 43 -22.70 7.31 23.47
N THR A 44 -22.67 7.44 24.77
CA THR A 44 -21.66 7.01 25.74
C THR A 44 -21.33 5.50 25.74
N THR A 45 -21.55 4.81 24.62
CA THR A 45 -21.28 3.38 24.48
C THR A 45 -19.78 3.17 24.29
N PRO A 46 -19.17 2.23 25.02
CA PRO A 46 -17.78 1.84 24.82
C PRO A 46 -17.55 1.39 23.37
N ILE A 47 -16.37 1.70 22.83
CA ILE A 47 -15.96 1.32 21.49
C ILE A 47 -15.06 0.11 21.61
N ASP A 48 -15.48 -1.02 21.07
CA ASP A 48 -14.70 -2.25 21.02
C ASP A 48 -14.10 -2.40 19.61
N LEU A 49 -12.76 -2.45 19.54
CA LEU A 49 -11.98 -2.56 18.31
C LEU A 49 -11.08 -3.79 18.39
N ILE A 50 -10.60 -4.25 17.23
CA ILE A 50 -9.57 -5.28 17.14
C ILE A 50 -8.40 -4.69 16.36
N ASP A 51 -7.19 -4.80 16.91
CA ASP A 51 -5.97 -4.32 16.27
C ASP A 51 -5.39 -5.35 15.28
N ASP A 52 -4.30 -4.99 14.59
CA ASP A 52 -3.65 -5.88 13.60
C ASP A 52 -2.89 -7.06 14.22
N ARG A 53 -2.79 -7.11 15.55
CA ARG A 53 -2.29 -8.27 16.30
C ARG A 53 -3.42 -9.22 16.71
N GLY A 54 -4.68 -8.88 16.36
CA GLY A 54 -5.87 -9.63 16.79
C GLY A 54 -6.26 -9.38 18.25
N ARG A 55 -5.73 -8.34 18.91
CA ARG A 55 -6.04 -8.01 20.29
C ARG A 55 -7.22 -7.05 20.39
N PRO A 56 -8.16 -7.27 21.34
CA PRO A 56 -9.24 -6.35 21.58
C PRO A 56 -8.71 -5.06 22.25
N VAL A 57 -9.16 -3.92 21.73
CA VAL A 57 -8.91 -2.60 22.30
C VAL A 57 -10.24 -1.95 22.63
N ARG A 58 -10.47 -1.65 23.91
CA ARG A 58 -11.70 -1.05 24.38
C ARG A 58 -11.48 0.40 24.80
N LEU A 59 -12.21 1.30 24.17
CA LEU A 59 -12.23 2.71 24.53
C LEU A 59 -13.55 3.02 25.25
N ALA A 60 -13.49 3.75 26.37
CA ALA A 60 -14.68 4.14 27.12
C ALA A 60 -15.55 5.18 26.36
N ALA A 61 -14.92 5.94 25.47
CA ALA A 61 -15.53 6.96 24.61
C ALA A 61 -14.64 7.19 23.36
N PRO A 62 -15.14 7.90 22.35
CA PRO A 62 -14.33 8.34 21.22
C PRO A 62 -13.06 9.08 21.66
N ALA A 63 -11.91 8.67 21.09
CA ALA A 63 -10.61 9.22 21.45
C ALA A 63 -10.53 10.73 21.14
N ARG A 64 -9.98 11.50 22.09
CA ARG A 64 -9.85 12.96 22.00
C ARG A 64 -8.40 13.45 22.19
N ARG A 65 -7.54 12.64 22.80
CA ARG A 65 -6.13 12.95 23.02
C ARG A 65 -5.28 11.84 22.43
N ILE A 66 -4.98 11.97 21.16
CA ILE A 66 -4.39 10.90 20.37
C ILE A 66 -2.90 11.17 20.17
N ILE A 67 -2.08 10.15 20.39
CA ILE A 67 -0.69 10.12 19.94
C ILE A 67 -0.61 9.20 18.72
N SER A 68 0.04 9.66 17.66
CA SER A 68 0.33 8.85 16.49
C SER A 68 1.83 8.62 16.32
N LEU A 69 2.24 7.35 16.30
CA LEU A 69 3.64 6.94 16.19
C LEU A 69 3.99 6.39 14.79
N LEU A 70 3.18 6.74 13.78
CA LEU A 70 3.42 6.36 12.39
C LEU A 70 2.85 7.44 11.45
N PRO A 71 3.62 7.91 10.43
CA PRO A 71 3.17 8.99 9.54
C PRO A 71 1.82 8.72 8.85
N SER A 72 1.58 7.50 8.36
CA SER A 72 0.32 7.15 7.72
C SER A 72 -0.88 7.27 8.66
N LEU A 73 -0.72 6.90 9.94
CA LEU A 73 -1.77 7.02 10.96
C LEU A 73 -2.03 8.49 11.33
N THR A 74 -0.96 9.32 11.39
CA THR A 74 -1.07 10.77 11.57
C THR A 74 -1.89 11.39 10.43
N GLU A 75 -1.58 11.03 9.19
CA GLU A 75 -2.29 11.51 8.02
C GLU A 75 -3.75 11.06 8.01
N ILE A 76 -4.05 9.82 8.45
CA ILE A 76 -5.43 9.32 8.56
C ILE A 76 -6.24 10.14 9.54
N ILE A 77 -5.73 10.42 10.75
CA ILE A 77 -6.42 11.25 11.74
C ILE A 77 -6.76 12.62 11.15
N CYS A 78 -5.81 13.24 10.46
CA CYS A 78 -6.02 14.56 9.87
C CYS A 78 -7.00 14.53 8.68
N ALA A 79 -6.98 13.48 7.87
CA ALA A 79 -7.92 13.31 6.76
C ALA A 79 -9.36 13.01 7.20
N LEU A 80 -9.53 12.61 8.47
CA LEU A 80 -10.83 12.42 9.12
C LEU A 80 -11.26 13.68 9.92
N ASP A 81 -10.69 14.85 9.60
CA ASP A 81 -10.99 16.13 10.26
C ASP A 81 -10.80 16.12 11.79
N ALA A 82 -9.88 15.28 12.29
CA ALA A 82 -9.59 15.13 13.72
C ALA A 82 -8.14 15.49 14.09
N CYS A 83 -7.48 16.28 13.26
CA CYS A 83 -6.07 16.65 13.43
C CYS A 83 -5.81 17.39 14.76
N GLU A 84 -6.80 18.15 15.26
CA GLU A 84 -6.74 18.86 16.55
C GLU A 84 -6.73 17.92 17.76
N ARG A 85 -7.10 16.65 17.60
CA ARG A 85 -7.03 15.63 18.66
C ARG A 85 -5.63 15.05 18.83
N LEU A 86 -4.71 15.31 17.88
CA LEU A 86 -3.32 14.91 18.01
C LEU A 86 -2.60 15.76 19.08
N VAL A 87 -2.03 15.10 20.07
CA VAL A 87 -1.23 15.74 21.14
C VAL A 87 0.27 15.43 21.03
N GLY A 88 0.67 14.55 20.12
CA GLY A 88 2.05 14.21 19.81
C GLY A 88 2.14 13.24 18.64
N VAL A 89 3.25 13.30 17.93
CA VAL A 89 3.48 12.49 16.72
C VAL A 89 4.91 11.91 16.72
N ASP A 90 5.14 10.91 15.87
CA ASP A 90 6.49 10.40 15.62
C ASP A 90 7.38 11.46 14.93
N ARG A 91 8.70 11.19 14.82
CA ARG A 91 9.65 12.13 14.22
C ARG A 91 9.49 12.31 12.70
N PHE A 92 8.87 11.36 12.02
CA PHE A 92 8.74 11.33 10.56
C PHE A 92 7.39 11.86 10.07
N SER A 93 6.44 12.13 10.97
CA SER A 93 5.17 12.76 10.64
C SER A 93 5.37 14.22 10.27
N ASN A 94 5.31 14.53 8.97
CA ASN A 94 5.55 15.86 8.38
C ASN A 94 4.37 16.35 7.52
N TRP A 95 3.26 15.64 7.56
CA TRP A 95 2.05 15.98 6.79
C TRP A 95 0.78 15.70 7.60
N PRO A 96 -0.24 16.57 7.51
CA PRO A 96 -0.22 17.90 6.90
C PRO A 96 0.62 18.90 7.73
N PRO A 97 0.93 20.11 7.19
CA PRO A 97 1.88 21.03 7.86
C PRO A 97 1.53 21.41 9.30
N GLN A 98 0.25 21.38 9.69
CA GLN A 98 -0.17 21.69 11.06
C GLN A 98 0.40 20.73 12.12
N VAL A 99 0.85 19.52 11.74
CA VAL A 99 1.47 18.57 12.70
C VAL A 99 2.91 18.94 13.06
N ASP A 100 3.53 19.88 12.35
CA ASP A 100 4.92 20.26 12.61
C ASP A 100 5.13 20.90 13.99
N ARG A 101 4.09 21.53 14.53
CA ARG A 101 4.09 22.15 15.87
C ARG A 101 3.91 21.14 17.02
N LEU A 102 3.56 19.88 16.72
CA LEU A 102 3.32 18.88 17.75
C LEU A 102 4.60 18.30 18.32
N PRO A 103 4.61 17.91 19.61
CA PRO A 103 5.73 17.21 20.23
C PRO A 103 6.17 15.98 19.42
N ARG A 104 7.48 15.85 19.18
CA ARG A 104 8.08 14.69 18.52
C ARG A 104 8.42 13.63 19.56
N LEU A 105 7.93 12.41 19.37
CA LEU A 105 7.95 11.34 20.36
C LEU A 105 8.84 10.15 19.98
N GLY A 106 9.81 10.37 19.10
CA GLY A 106 10.71 9.33 18.62
C GLY A 106 10.20 8.65 17.33
N GLY A 107 10.57 7.42 17.11
CA GLY A 107 10.20 6.60 15.95
C GLY A 107 9.84 5.18 16.37
N LEU A 108 9.82 4.27 15.39
CA LEU A 108 9.39 2.87 15.56
C LEU A 108 10.22 2.13 16.64
N GLU A 109 11.53 2.38 16.70
CA GLU A 109 12.48 1.66 17.57
C GLU A 109 12.80 2.41 18.89
N ASP A 110 12.59 3.72 18.92
CA ASP A 110 13.08 4.61 19.99
C ASP A 110 12.02 5.60 20.49
N ALA A 111 10.78 5.17 20.57
CA ALA A 111 9.68 5.97 21.08
C ALA A 111 9.93 6.42 22.54
N LEU A 112 9.66 7.68 22.83
CA LEU A 112 9.95 8.34 24.11
C LEU A 112 8.78 8.12 25.10
N VAL A 113 8.75 6.96 25.76
CA VAL A 113 7.65 6.52 26.63
C VAL A 113 7.30 7.53 27.71
N GLU A 114 8.27 8.11 28.37
CA GLU A 114 8.06 9.09 29.45
C GLU A 114 7.33 10.35 28.93
N ARG A 115 7.67 10.81 27.72
CA ARG A 115 6.98 11.92 27.06
C ARG A 115 5.57 11.55 26.63
N ILE A 116 5.37 10.32 26.14
CA ILE A 116 4.04 9.80 25.80
C ILE A 116 3.14 9.84 27.05
N VAL A 117 3.61 9.28 28.17
CA VAL A 117 2.88 9.27 29.45
C VAL A 117 2.54 10.69 29.93
N ALA A 118 3.51 11.62 29.85
CA ALA A 118 3.33 13.00 30.27
C ALA A 118 2.23 13.74 29.49
N LEU A 119 2.00 13.37 28.23
CA LEU A 119 0.95 13.94 27.39
C LEU A 119 -0.47 13.40 27.72
N LYS A 120 -0.58 12.40 28.59
CA LYS A 120 -1.86 11.80 29.02
C LYS A 120 -2.78 11.48 27.85
N PRO A 121 -2.37 10.64 26.88
CA PRO A 121 -3.22 10.24 25.78
C PRO A 121 -4.35 9.34 26.27
N ASP A 122 -5.49 9.38 25.61
CA ASP A 122 -6.57 8.40 25.76
C ASP A 122 -6.47 7.29 24.68
N LEU A 123 -5.65 7.53 23.64
CA LEU A 123 -5.31 6.51 22.63
C LEU A 123 -3.92 6.76 22.04
N VAL A 124 -3.15 5.71 21.87
CA VAL A 124 -1.92 5.70 21.08
C VAL A 124 -2.12 4.84 19.85
N LEU A 125 -1.84 5.40 18.67
CA LEU A 125 -1.77 4.68 17.40
C LEU A 125 -0.31 4.34 17.11
N ALA A 126 -0.01 3.07 16.87
CA ALA A 126 1.36 2.61 16.61
C ALA A 126 1.37 1.51 15.55
N ALA A 127 2.53 1.26 14.93
CA ALA A 127 2.69 0.06 14.11
C ALA A 127 2.61 -1.21 14.98
N ALA A 128 2.04 -2.30 14.46
CA ALA A 128 1.96 -3.57 15.17
C ALA A 128 3.34 -4.16 15.49
N SER A 129 4.36 -3.82 14.69
CA SER A 129 5.77 -4.19 14.88
C SER A 129 6.53 -3.30 15.89
N ALA A 130 5.94 -2.20 16.38
CA ALA A 130 6.63 -1.26 17.25
C ALA A 130 6.85 -1.82 18.65
N ARG A 131 8.11 -1.83 19.12
CA ARG A 131 8.49 -2.35 20.44
C ARG A 131 7.85 -1.61 21.62
N VAL A 132 7.44 -0.36 21.40
CA VAL A 132 6.84 0.46 22.45
C VAL A 132 5.46 0.00 22.88
N VAL A 133 4.77 -0.77 22.03
CA VAL A 133 3.37 -1.18 22.25
C VAL A 133 3.19 -1.93 23.58
N ASP A 134 3.96 -2.97 23.82
CA ASP A 134 3.87 -3.77 25.07
C ASP A 134 4.16 -2.93 26.32
N ARG A 135 5.10 -1.95 26.22
CA ARG A 135 5.43 -1.06 27.35
C ARG A 135 4.28 -0.11 27.67
N LEU A 136 3.61 0.44 26.64
CA LEU A 136 2.46 1.32 26.84
C LEU A 136 1.26 0.56 27.40
N GLU A 137 1.00 -0.65 26.92
CA GLU A 137 -0.05 -1.53 27.45
C GLU A 137 0.19 -1.88 28.93
N ALA A 138 1.45 -2.18 29.31
CA ALA A 138 1.81 -2.41 30.71
C ALA A 138 1.55 -1.19 31.61
N LEU A 139 1.60 0.03 31.05
CA LEU A 139 1.23 1.27 31.72
C LEU A 139 -0.28 1.59 31.65
N ARG A 140 -1.09 0.65 31.12
CA ARG A 140 -2.54 0.78 30.95
C ARG A 140 -2.95 1.94 30.04
N ILE A 141 -2.10 2.31 29.09
CA ILE A 141 -2.44 3.27 28.04
C ILE A 141 -3.08 2.49 26.89
N PRO A 142 -4.28 2.84 26.42
CA PRO A 142 -4.89 2.19 25.27
C PRO A 142 -4.02 2.36 24.02
N VAL A 143 -3.64 1.25 23.40
CA VAL A 143 -2.87 1.24 22.15
C VAL A 143 -3.67 0.52 21.08
N LEU A 144 -3.84 1.14 19.93
CA LEU A 144 -4.38 0.54 18.73
C LEU A 144 -3.23 0.30 17.76
N ALA A 145 -2.77 -0.95 17.70
CA ALA A 145 -1.61 -1.35 16.91
C ALA A 145 -2.03 -1.68 15.48
N LEU A 146 -1.73 -0.81 14.52
CA LEU A 146 -2.19 -0.87 13.13
C LEU A 146 -1.01 -0.78 12.17
N GLU A 147 -0.91 -1.74 11.24
CA GLU A 147 0.18 -1.82 10.27
C GLU A 147 -0.35 -2.31 8.92
N PRO A 148 -0.95 -1.41 8.11
CA PRO A 148 -1.52 -1.80 6.83
C PRO A 148 -0.41 -2.21 5.85
N LYS A 149 -0.50 -3.43 5.33
CA LYS A 149 0.47 -3.98 4.37
C LYS A 149 -0.06 -4.01 2.95
N THR A 150 -1.38 -4.11 2.80
CA THR A 150 -2.09 -4.19 1.53
C THR A 150 -3.01 -2.99 1.34
N LEU A 151 -3.50 -2.80 0.12
CA LEU A 151 -4.49 -1.75 -0.17
C LEU A 151 -5.78 -1.98 0.64
N GLU A 152 -6.28 -3.20 0.70
CA GLU A 152 -7.44 -3.58 1.53
C GLU A 152 -7.17 -3.30 3.02
N GLY A 153 -5.98 -3.69 3.51
CA GLY A 153 -5.54 -3.42 4.87
C GLY A 153 -5.54 -1.93 5.20
N THR A 154 -5.18 -1.07 4.23
CA THR A 154 -5.24 0.39 4.40
C THR A 154 -6.67 0.88 4.57
N GLY A 155 -7.61 0.39 3.77
CA GLY A 155 -9.04 0.70 3.92
C GLY A 155 -9.57 0.30 5.29
N ARG A 156 -9.21 -0.91 5.77
CA ARG A 156 -9.57 -1.38 7.11
C ARG A 156 -8.99 -0.49 8.20
N VAL A 157 -7.73 -0.10 8.10
CA VAL A 157 -7.08 0.80 9.08
C VAL A 157 -7.77 2.16 9.12
N ILE A 158 -8.10 2.77 7.97
CA ILE A 158 -8.85 4.04 7.91
C ILE A 158 -10.19 3.92 8.64
N THR A 159 -10.95 2.85 8.39
CA THR A 159 -12.25 2.65 9.04
C THR A 159 -12.14 2.34 10.53
N THR A 160 -11.10 1.61 10.94
CA THR A 160 -10.83 1.32 12.35
C THR A 160 -10.46 2.58 13.12
N VAL A 161 -9.59 3.44 12.56
CA VAL A 161 -9.23 4.73 13.16
C VAL A 161 -10.45 5.66 13.23
N ALA A 162 -11.27 5.71 12.19
CA ALA A 162 -12.51 6.48 12.17
C ALA A 162 -13.48 6.01 13.27
N ALA A 163 -13.62 4.71 13.48
CA ALA A 163 -14.41 4.17 14.59
C ALA A 163 -13.82 4.58 15.96
N ALA A 164 -12.49 4.53 16.13
CA ALA A 164 -11.83 4.94 17.37
C ALA A 164 -12.09 6.42 17.74
N ILE A 165 -12.23 7.28 16.74
CA ILE A 165 -12.57 8.71 16.96
C ILE A 165 -14.07 8.97 16.98
N GLY A 166 -14.92 7.94 16.80
CA GLY A 166 -16.38 8.03 16.86
C GLY A 166 -17.06 8.46 15.56
N ASP A 167 -16.37 8.38 14.41
CA ASP A 167 -16.93 8.73 13.09
C ASP A 167 -16.68 7.63 12.03
N PRO A 168 -17.29 6.45 12.16
CA PRO A 168 -17.13 5.36 11.19
C PRO A 168 -17.69 5.71 9.81
N VAL A 169 -18.63 6.65 9.71
CA VAL A 169 -19.21 7.08 8.44
C VAL A 169 -18.18 7.86 7.62
N ALA A 170 -17.43 8.77 8.26
CA ALA A 170 -16.33 9.49 7.62
C ALA A 170 -15.24 8.52 7.12
N GLY A 171 -14.91 7.49 7.90
CA GLY A 171 -13.95 6.47 7.48
C GLY A 171 -14.36 5.74 6.20
N ALA A 172 -15.61 5.30 6.12
CA ALA A 172 -16.14 4.64 4.93
C ALA A 172 -16.20 5.60 3.71
N ALA A 173 -16.53 6.86 3.92
CA ALA A 173 -16.55 7.87 2.88
C ALA A 173 -15.13 8.15 2.35
N GLN A 174 -14.15 8.30 3.25
CA GLN A 174 -12.75 8.52 2.92
C GLN A 174 -12.20 7.36 2.08
N TRP A 175 -12.45 6.12 2.50
CA TRP A 175 -12.00 4.95 1.76
C TRP A 175 -12.61 4.88 0.35
N ARG A 176 -13.90 5.16 0.19
CA ARG A 176 -14.55 5.21 -1.12
C ARG A 176 -13.92 6.26 -2.03
N ALA A 177 -13.65 7.46 -1.50
CA ALA A 177 -13.01 8.52 -2.27
C ALA A 177 -11.63 8.11 -2.78
N ILE A 178 -10.81 7.48 -1.91
CA ILE A 178 -9.49 6.94 -2.28
C ILE A 178 -9.64 5.88 -3.38
N SER A 179 -10.52 4.90 -3.20
CA SER A 179 -10.74 3.82 -4.17
C SER A 179 -11.18 4.34 -5.53
N THR A 180 -12.13 5.27 -5.56
CA THR A 180 -12.59 5.92 -6.80
C THR A 180 -11.46 6.65 -7.52
N ARG A 181 -10.59 7.34 -6.78
CA ARG A 181 -9.44 8.04 -7.35
C ARG A 181 -8.40 7.08 -7.93
N ILE A 182 -8.11 5.97 -7.25
CA ILE A 182 -7.22 4.91 -7.77
C ILE A 182 -7.78 4.33 -9.07
N GLU A 183 -9.08 4.02 -9.12
CA GLU A 183 -9.73 3.53 -10.33
C GLU A 183 -9.68 4.55 -11.48
N ALA A 184 -9.86 5.83 -11.17
CA ALA A 184 -9.75 6.90 -12.15
C ALA A 184 -8.32 7.00 -12.71
N ALA A 185 -7.30 6.91 -11.86
CA ALA A 185 -5.90 6.86 -12.28
C ALA A 185 -5.64 5.65 -13.19
N ALA A 186 -6.13 4.47 -12.84
CA ALA A 186 -5.97 3.25 -13.62
C ALA A 186 -6.57 3.35 -15.04
N ARG A 187 -7.66 4.09 -15.21
CA ARG A 187 -8.26 4.34 -16.54
C ARG A 187 -7.41 5.23 -17.43
N ARG A 188 -6.54 6.08 -16.87
CA ARG A 188 -5.64 6.95 -17.63
C ARG A 188 -4.41 6.24 -18.18
N VAL A 189 -4.04 5.09 -17.59
CA VAL A 189 -2.85 4.35 -18.04
C VAL A 189 -3.06 3.80 -19.46
N PRO A 190 -2.19 4.14 -20.43
CA PRO A 190 -2.31 3.66 -21.80
C PRO A 190 -2.25 2.14 -21.91
N ALA A 191 -2.98 1.58 -22.88
CA ALA A 191 -2.98 0.13 -23.11
C ALA A 191 -1.58 -0.44 -23.40
N SER A 192 -0.71 0.35 -24.04
CA SER A 192 0.69 -0.02 -24.32
C SER A 192 1.58 -0.19 -23.09
N MET A 193 1.17 0.41 -21.97
CA MET A 193 1.89 0.29 -20.70
C MET A 193 1.46 -0.94 -19.86
N ARG A 194 0.29 -1.52 -20.19
CA ARG A 194 -0.23 -2.67 -19.45
C ARG A 194 0.65 -3.91 -19.63
N GLY A 195 0.88 -4.62 -18.53
CA GLY A 195 1.73 -5.81 -18.50
C GLY A 195 3.23 -5.52 -18.51
N GLN A 196 3.66 -4.26 -18.57
CA GLN A 196 5.08 -3.94 -18.47
C GLN A 196 5.63 -4.31 -17.10
N ARG A 197 6.83 -4.91 -17.10
CA ARG A 197 7.51 -5.32 -15.87
C ARG A 197 8.04 -4.09 -15.14
N VAL A 198 7.62 -3.92 -13.87
CA VAL A 198 8.00 -2.79 -13.04
C VAL A 198 8.82 -3.25 -11.82
N TYR A 199 9.83 -2.47 -11.50
CA TYR A 199 10.56 -2.52 -10.24
C TYR A 199 10.29 -1.24 -9.46
N PHE A 200 9.80 -1.37 -8.23
CA PHE A 200 9.62 -0.25 -7.31
C PHE A 200 10.58 -0.42 -6.12
N GLU A 201 11.52 0.51 -5.97
CA GLU A 201 12.45 0.52 -4.84
C GLU A 201 11.90 1.35 -3.69
N VAL A 202 11.74 0.74 -2.51
CA VAL A 202 11.26 1.41 -1.29
C VAL A 202 12.39 2.04 -0.49
N SER A 203 13.58 1.45 -0.54
CA SER A 203 14.77 2.03 0.08
C SER A 203 16.04 1.53 -0.59
N SER A 204 17.14 2.29 -0.43
CA SER A 204 18.43 2.03 -1.09
C SER A 204 19.14 0.72 -0.69
N ALA A 205 18.57 -0.08 0.23
CA ALA A 205 19.25 -1.26 0.78
C ALA A 205 19.12 -2.61 0.03
N PRO A 206 18.70 -2.80 -1.22
CA PRO A 206 17.53 -2.38 -1.94
C PRO A 206 16.27 -3.14 -1.44
N HIS A 207 15.42 -2.51 -0.69
CA HIS A 207 14.11 -3.04 -0.38
C HIS A 207 13.13 -2.66 -1.50
N ALA A 208 12.38 -3.64 -1.98
CA ALA A 208 11.41 -3.44 -3.04
C ALA A 208 9.97 -3.57 -2.52
N ALA A 209 9.04 -2.93 -3.21
CA ALA A 209 7.62 -3.22 -3.01
C ALA A 209 7.27 -4.53 -3.73
N GLY A 210 6.89 -5.56 -2.98
CA GLY A 210 6.40 -6.82 -3.53
C GLY A 210 4.96 -6.71 -4.04
N ALA A 211 4.56 -7.67 -4.87
CA ALA A 211 3.20 -7.72 -5.42
C ALA A 211 2.09 -7.84 -4.35
N GLY A 212 2.43 -8.33 -3.15
CA GLY A 212 1.50 -8.38 -2.00
C GLY A 212 1.56 -7.15 -1.09
N SER A 213 2.15 -6.04 -1.52
CA SER A 213 2.16 -4.77 -0.78
C SER A 213 1.09 -3.81 -1.30
N PHE A 214 0.71 -2.81 -0.51
CA PHE A 214 -0.22 -1.76 -0.96
C PHE A 214 0.28 -1.04 -2.23
N VAL A 215 1.60 -0.84 -2.37
CA VAL A 215 2.22 -0.32 -3.60
C VAL A 215 2.03 -1.32 -4.74
N GLY A 216 2.29 -2.61 -4.49
CA GLY A 216 2.09 -3.68 -5.46
C GLY A 216 0.65 -3.79 -5.93
N ASP A 217 -0.31 -3.65 -5.01
CA ASP A 217 -1.75 -3.65 -5.32
C ASP A 217 -2.11 -2.46 -6.23
N VAL A 218 -1.62 -1.25 -5.92
CA VAL A 218 -1.84 -0.06 -6.78
C VAL A 218 -1.22 -0.28 -8.16
N LEU A 219 0.02 -0.76 -8.24
CA LEU A 219 0.67 -1.07 -9.52
C LEU A 219 -0.11 -2.11 -10.34
N ALA A 220 -0.66 -3.14 -9.69
CA ALA A 220 -1.50 -4.14 -10.35
C ALA A 220 -2.80 -3.53 -10.89
N LEU A 221 -3.45 -2.63 -10.13
CA LEU A 221 -4.63 -1.89 -10.59
C LEU A 221 -4.33 -0.98 -11.77
N LEU A 222 -3.13 -0.38 -11.81
CA LEU A 222 -2.61 0.37 -12.95
C LEU A 222 -2.25 -0.53 -14.16
N GLY A 223 -2.34 -1.85 -14.01
CA GLY A 223 -2.06 -2.83 -15.06
C GLY A 223 -0.58 -3.19 -15.22
N MET A 224 0.27 -2.88 -14.25
CA MET A 224 1.69 -3.19 -14.29
C MET A 224 2.00 -4.60 -13.77
N ALA A 225 3.05 -5.22 -14.28
CA ALA A 225 3.55 -6.51 -13.81
C ALA A 225 4.74 -6.31 -12.84
N ASN A 226 4.52 -6.49 -11.55
CA ASN A 226 5.58 -6.34 -10.56
C ASN A 226 6.60 -7.49 -10.69
N ILE A 227 7.91 -7.18 -10.79
CA ILE A 227 8.97 -8.21 -10.87
C ILE A 227 9.23 -8.92 -9.54
N VAL A 228 8.65 -8.43 -8.45
CA VAL A 228 8.81 -9.01 -7.10
C VAL A 228 7.51 -9.73 -6.74
N PRO A 229 7.45 -11.07 -6.89
CA PRO A 229 6.24 -11.84 -6.62
C PRO A 229 5.87 -11.78 -5.12
N ALA A 230 4.57 -11.94 -4.82
CA ALA A 230 4.05 -11.89 -3.45
C ALA A 230 4.72 -12.93 -2.51
N SER A 231 5.18 -14.07 -3.06
CA SER A 231 5.90 -15.11 -2.31
C SER A 231 7.23 -14.65 -1.70
N MET A 232 7.81 -13.55 -2.19
CA MET A 232 9.03 -12.96 -1.62
C MET A 232 8.76 -12.06 -0.41
N GLY A 233 7.49 -11.80 -0.09
CA GLY A 233 7.07 -10.92 1.00
C GLY A 233 6.64 -9.53 0.54
N VAL A 234 6.19 -8.71 1.51
CA VAL A 234 5.61 -7.39 1.26
C VAL A 234 6.68 -6.37 0.84
N PHE A 235 7.77 -6.31 1.61
CA PHE A 235 8.90 -5.41 1.35
C PHE A 235 10.23 -6.15 1.47
N PRO A 236 10.52 -7.09 0.55
CA PRO A 236 11.73 -7.90 0.65
C PRO A 236 12.98 -7.07 0.34
N ARG A 237 14.08 -7.40 1.04
CA ARG A 237 15.40 -7.00 0.60
C ARG A 237 15.83 -7.91 -0.55
N LEU A 238 16.02 -7.36 -1.72
CA LEU A 238 16.38 -8.13 -2.90
C LEU A 238 17.89 -8.37 -3.03
N ASN A 239 18.24 -9.54 -3.58
CA ASN A 239 19.54 -9.69 -4.20
C ASN A 239 19.54 -8.82 -5.49
N PRO A 240 20.53 -7.92 -5.69
CA PRO A 240 20.63 -7.10 -6.89
C PRO A 240 20.57 -7.88 -8.21
N GLU A 241 21.07 -9.12 -8.24
CA GLU A 241 21.00 -10.00 -9.39
C GLU A 241 19.58 -10.41 -9.78
N HIS A 242 18.62 -10.41 -8.82
CA HIS A 242 17.22 -10.67 -9.13
C HIS A 242 16.68 -9.61 -10.08
N VAL A 243 16.96 -8.34 -9.83
CA VAL A 243 16.53 -7.22 -10.69
C VAL A 243 17.18 -7.32 -12.06
N VAL A 244 18.49 -7.66 -12.12
CA VAL A 244 19.21 -7.85 -13.38
C VAL A 244 18.59 -8.99 -14.20
N ARG A 245 18.27 -10.13 -13.60
CA ARG A 245 17.60 -11.24 -14.31
C ARG A 245 16.18 -10.91 -14.75
N ALA A 246 15.44 -10.21 -13.92
CA ALA A 246 14.04 -9.87 -14.20
C ALA A 246 13.89 -8.82 -15.31
N GLN A 247 14.95 -8.04 -15.61
CA GLN A 247 14.97 -7.00 -16.66
C GLN A 247 13.70 -6.13 -16.65
N PRO A 248 13.45 -5.32 -15.60
CA PRO A 248 12.29 -4.45 -15.55
C PRO A 248 12.29 -3.48 -16.73
N GLN A 249 11.10 -3.19 -17.23
CA GLN A 249 10.89 -2.23 -18.32
C GLN A 249 10.66 -0.82 -17.80
N LEU A 250 10.27 -0.71 -16.53
CA LEU A 250 10.10 0.55 -15.80
C LEU A 250 10.70 0.41 -14.41
N ILE A 251 11.42 1.44 -13.95
CA ILE A 251 11.98 1.52 -12.61
C ILE A 251 11.43 2.74 -11.90
N ILE A 252 10.91 2.53 -10.68
CA ILE A 252 10.29 3.56 -9.86
C ILE A 252 11.06 3.68 -8.55
N GLY A 253 11.32 4.90 -8.11
CA GLY A 253 12.00 5.14 -6.85
C GLY A 253 12.19 6.62 -6.54
N SER A 254 12.87 6.91 -5.43
CA SER A 254 13.26 8.29 -5.12
C SER A 254 14.36 8.77 -6.08
N GLU A 255 14.44 10.09 -6.29
CA GLU A 255 15.52 10.70 -7.09
C GLU A 255 16.92 10.28 -6.61
N ALA A 256 17.12 10.20 -5.28
CA ALA A 256 18.39 9.77 -4.72
C ALA A 256 18.71 8.31 -5.06
N ALA A 257 17.72 7.42 -4.92
CA ALA A 257 17.89 6.01 -5.25
C ALA A 257 18.23 5.81 -6.75
N LEU A 258 17.48 6.44 -7.63
CA LEU A 258 17.69 6.32 -9.08
C LEU A 258 19.05 6.85 -9.54
N ARG A 259 19.56 7.90 -8.92
CA ARG A 259 20.91 8.43 -9.18
C ARG A 259 22.02 7.44 -8.85
N ASP A 260 21.80 6.61 -7.82
CA ASP A 260 22.80 5.64 -7.33
C ASP A 260 22.64 4.24 -7.94
N MET A 261 21.48 3.90 -8.51
CA MET A 261 21.23 2.60 -9.11
C MET A 261 22.24 2.18 -10.18
N PRO A 262 22.69 3.05 -11.14
CA PRO A 262 23.68 2.64 -12.14
C PRO A 262 25.04 2.23 -11.57
N LYS A 263 25.36 2.64 -10.34
CA LYS A 263 26.62 2.30 -9.65
C LYS A 263 26.60 0.88 -9.07
N ARG A 264 25.43 0.24 -9.01
CA ARG A 264 25.30 -1.12 -8.48
C ARG A 264 25.79 -2.15 -9.51
N PRO A 265 26.41 -3.28 -9.07
CA PRO A 265 26.90 -4.30 -9.97
C PRO A 265 25.82 -4.80 -10.94
N GLY A 266 26.08 -4.71 -12.25
CA GLY A 266 25.18 -5.16 -13.32
C GLY A 266 24.01 -4.23 -13.66
N TRP A 267 23.71 -3.22 -12.85
CA TRP A 267 22.51 -2.38 -13.05
C TRP A 267 22.68 -1.36 -14.18
N ALA A 268 23.88 -0.90 -14.46
CA ALA A 268 24.15 -0.02 -15.61
C ALA A 268 23.69 -0.63 -16.96
N ALA A 269 23.61 -1.97 -17.04
CA ALA A 269 23.17 -2.69 -18.23
C ALA A 269 21.63 -2.82 -18.34
N LEU A 270 20.87 -2.46 -17.30
CA LEU A 270 19.40 -2.52 -17.34
C LEU A 270 18.86 -1.59 -18.43
N SER A 271 18.03 -2.13 -19.34
CA SER A 271 17.44 -1.36 -20.44
C SER A 271 16.66 -0.16 -19.92
N ALA A 272 15.90 -0.34 -18.84
CA ALA A 272 15.12 0.74 -18.22
C ALA A 272 16.00 1.94 -17.78
N LEU A 273 17.20 1.70 -17.24
CA LEU A 273 18.12 2.78 -16.87
C LEU A 273 18.76 3.43 -18.09
N ARG A 274 19.21 2.62 -19.08
CA ARG A 274 19.83 3.11 -20.31
C ARG A 274 18.87 3.96 -21.16
N GLU A 275 17.62 3.54 -21.24
CA GLU A 275 16.58 4.17 -22.04
C GLU A 275 15.78 5.23 -21.22
N ARG A 276 16.21 5.49 -19.98
CA ARG A 276 15.58 6.47 -19.08
C ARG A 276 14.10 6.19 -18.83
N ARG A 277 13.70 4.93 -18.87
CA ARG A 277 12.36 4.49 -18.48
C ARG A 277 12.28 4.37 -16.96
N THR A 278 12.26 5.53 -16.32
CA THR A 278 12.32 5.65 -14.86
C THR A 278 11.40 6.74 -14.35
N CYS A 279 10.74 6.47 -13.22
CA CYS A 279 9.97 7.43 -12.46
C CYS A 279 10.76 7.84 -11.21
N ALA A 280 11.38 9.00 -11.27
CA ALA A 280 12.13 9.57 -10.15
C ALA A 280 11.26 10.56 -9.39
N PHE A 281 11.03 10.30 -8.10
CA PHE A 281 10.20 11.16 -7.26
C PHE A 281 11.03 11.93 -6.24
N ALA A 282 10.78 13.23 -6.14
CA ALA A 282 11.31 14.08 -5.08
C ALA A 282 10.80 13.62 -3.70
N PRO A 283 11.49 13.93 -2.59
CA PRO A 283 11.16 13.39 -1.27
C PRO A 283 9.69 13.52 -0.87
N ALA A 284 9.07 14.67 -1.07
CA ALA A 284 7.68 14.90 -0.70
C ALA A 284 6.69 14.03 -1.49
N ALA A 285 6.89 13.89 -2.80
CA ALA A 285 6.09 13.01 -3.65
C ALA A 285 6.36 11.53 -3.35
N TYR A 286 7.62 11.21 -3.05
CA TYR A 286 7.99 9.84 -2.67
C TYR A 286 7.35 9.40 -1.35
N ASP A 287 7.25 10.29 -0.36
CA ASP A 287 6.52 10.05 0.89
C ASP A 287 5.05 9.64 0.62
N VAL A 288 4.40 10.25 -0.38
CA VAL A 288 3.03 9.88 -0.79
C VAL A 288 2.96 8.42 -1.26
N LEU A 289 3.96 7.98 -2.03
CA LEU A 289 4.00 6.65 -2.62
C LEU A 289 4.24 5.53 -1.60
N VAL A 290 4.99 5.82 -0.53
CA VAL A 290 5.45 4.79 0.43
C VAL A 290 4.68 4.80 1.75
N ARG A 291 3.64 5.64 1.89
CA ARG A 291 2.79 5.71 3.08
C ARG A 291 1.41 5.11 2.80
N PRO A 292 1.05 3.98 3.43
CA PRO A 292 -0.28 3.39 3.29
C PRO A 292 -1.32 4.20 4.08
N GLY A 293 -1.89 5.22 3.44
CA GLY A 293 -2.75 6.18 4.12
C GLY A 293 -3.74 6.89 3.18
N PRO A 294 -4.27 8.04 3.59
CA PRO A 294 -5.35 8.73 2.88
C PRO A 294 -4.93 9.28 1.52
N ARG A 295 -3.61 9.41 1.28
CA ARG A 295 -3.07 9.90 0.01
C ARG A 295 -2.80 8.81 -1.04
N LEU A 296 -3.29 7.57 -0.85
CA LEU A 296 -3.10 6.50 -1.85
C LEU A 296 -3.74 6.81 -3.21
N GLY A 297 -4.82 7.59 -3.24
CA GLY A 297 -5.38 8.09 -4.49
C GLY A 297 -4.43 9.04 -5.24
N GLU A 298 -3.73 9.92 -4.50
CA GLU A 298 -2.67 10.78 -5.04
C GLU A 298 -1.46 9.95 -5.50
N ALA A 299 -1.08 8.93 -4.74
CA ALA A 299 -0.03 8.00 -5.15
C ALA A 299 -0.35 7.33 -6.49
N ALA A 300 -1.60 6.89 -6.69
CA ALA A 300 -2.04 6.31 -7.95
C ALA A 300 -2.00 7.30 -9.10
N ASP A 301 -2.34 8.57 -8.87
CA ASP A 301 -2.22 9.63 -9.89
C ASP A 301 -0.76 9.84 -10.28
N LEU A 302 0.14 10.01 -9.30
CA LEU A 302 1.58 10.18 -9.53
C LEU A 302 2.18 9.02 -10.34
N LEU A 303 1.76 7.79 -10.06
CA LEU A 303 2.21 6.60 -10.78
C LEU A 303 1.62 6.53 -12.20
N ALA A 304 0.35 6.89 -12.38
CA ALA A 304 -0.31 6.88 -13.69
C ALA A 304 0.24 7.98 -14.63
N ASP A 305 0.58 9.13 -14.07
CA ASP A 305 1.14 10.26 -14.83
C ASP A 305 2.60 10.01 -15.28
N CYS A 306 3.32 9.18 -14.54
CA CYS A 306 4.66 8.73 -14.92
C CYS A 306 4.62 7.66 -16.00
#